data_13536184e86dba30b544fffe22cc4f3a
#
_entry.id   13536184e86dba30b544fffe22cc4f3a
#
_cell.length_a   1.000
_cell.length_b   1.000
_cell.length_c   1.000
_cell.angle_alpha   90.00
_cell.angle_beta   90.00
_cell.angle_gamma   90.00
#
_symmetry.space_group_name_H-M   'P 1'
#
loop_
_entity.id
_entity.type
_entity.pdbx_description
1 polymer ?
#
loop_
_entity_poly.entity_id
_entity_poly.type
_entity_poly.pdbx_seq_one_letter_code
_entity_poly.pdbx_strand_id
1 'polypeptide(L)'
;DGEKIKIRRKRIFIPSNVFDNQALLKNDPAYLANLAALPEAQRNAYLYGNWDSFKGQVFREWKNDPAHYEDRKWTHVIKPFRIPKHWKVYRGYDFGYSRPFSVGWYAVDERGKIYRIKEYYGCTGEPNTGLMLDPAEQARGIREAEENDPFLREKRKEIIGIADPAIFDESR
;
A
#
# COMPACT_ATOMS: atom_id res chain seq x y z
N ASP A 1 -26.48 17.90 28.99
CA ASP A 1 -25.05 17.71 28.78
C ASP A 1 -24.75 16.21 28.90
N GLY A 2 -24.68 15.54 27.75
CA GLY A 2 -24.35 14.13 27.70
C GLY A 2 -22.83 13.90 27.71
N GLU A 3 -22.32 13.44 28.82
CA GLU A 3 -20.91 13.09 28.99
C GLU A 3 -20.55 11.94 28.05
N LYS A 4 -19.66 12.20 27.06
CA LYS A 4 -19.17 11.16 26.14
C LYS A 4 -18.17 10.25 26.88
N ILE A 5 -18.60 9.06 27.27
CA ILE A 5 -17.74 8.05 27.88
C ILE A 5 -16.80 7.50 26.80
N LYS A 6 -15.51 7.77 26.89
CA LYS A 6 -14.46 7.17 26.04
C LYS A 6 -14.08 5.79 26.60
N ILE A 7 -14.56 4.72 25.97
CA ILE A 7 -14.16 3.35 26.31
C ILE A 7 -12.95 2.97 25.43
N ARG A 8 -11.79 2.76 26.03
CA ARG A 8 -10.61 2.19 25.35
C ARG A 8 -10.71 0.66 25.38
N ARG A 9 -10.76 0.03 24.20
CA ARG A 9 -10.67 -1.43 24.08
C ARG A 9 -9.36 -1.80 23.39
N LYS A 10 -8.67 -2.78 23.94
CA LYS A 10 -7.47 -3.37 23.31
C LYS A 10 -7.92 -4.53 22.42
N ARG A 11 -7.51 -4.52 21.15
CA ARG A 11 -7.71 -5.65 20.23
C ARG A 11 -6.33 -6.23 19.94
N ILE A 12 -6.24 -7.55 19.97
CA ILE A 12 -5.03 -8.30 19.64
C ILE A 12 -5.40 -9.21 18.48
N PHE A 13 -4.67 -9.14 17.39
CA PHE A 13 -4.76 -10.10 16.29
C PHE A 13 -3.71 -11.19 16.53
N ILE A 14 -4.15 -12.45 16.58
CA ILE A 14 -3.28 -13.61 16.70
C ILE A 14 -3.35 -14.31 15.34
N PRO A 15 -2.30 -14.24 14.51
CA PRO A 15 -2.30 -14.94 13.23
C PRO A 15 -2.34 -16.45 13.45
N SER A 16 -3.16 -17.13 12.68
CA SER A 16 -3.31 -18.58 12.70
C SER A 16 -3.65 -19.05 11.29
N ASN A 17 -3.18 -20.21 10.90
CA ASN A 17 -3.49 -20.86 9.64
C ASN A 17 -4.12 -22.24 9.88
N VAL A 18 -4.59 -22.89 8.82
CA VAL A 18 -5.27 -24.18 8.95
C VAL A 18 -4.35 -25.27 9.52
N PHE A 19 -3.04 -25.17 9.28
CA PHE A 19 -2.05 -26.16 9.74
C PHE A 19 -1.78 -26.09 11.24
N ASP A 20 -2.18 -25.00 11.91
CA ASP A 20 -2.07 -24.87 13.37
C ASP A 20 -3.17 -25.69 14.06
N ASN A 21 -4.24 -26.09 13.36
CA ASN A 21 -5.34 -26.87 13.90
C ASN A 21 -5.22 -28.36 13.57
N GLN A 22 -4.31 -29.04 14.26
CA GLN A 22 -4.04 -30.46 14.08
C GLN A 22 -5.26 -31.36 14.34
N ALA A 23 -6.15 -30.95 15.25
CA ALA A 23 -7.37 -31.71 15.56
C ALA A 23 -8.34 -31.71 14.35
N LEU A 24 -8.50 -30.55 13.68
CA LEU A 24 -9.32 -30.45 12.49
C LEU A 24 -8.77 -31.32 11.35
N LEU A 25 -7.47 -31.23 11.08
CA LEU A 25 -6.82 -31.99 10.02
C LEU A 25 -6.89 -33.49 10.20
N LYS A 26 -6.85 -33.94 11.45
CA LYS A 26 -6.99 -35.35 11.80
C LYS A 26 -8.42 -35.86 11.66
N ASN A 27 -9.41 -35.03 11.99
CA ASN A 27 -10.83 -35.43 11.98
C ASN A 27 -11.48 -35.28 10.60
N ASP A 28 -10.96 -34.37 9.75
CA ASP A 28 -11.45 -34.14 8.38
C ASP A 28 -10.28 -34.00 7.39
N PRO A 29 -9.73 -35.11 6.90
CA PRO A 29 -8.67 -35.10 5.89
C PRO A 29 -9.09 -34.45 4.56
N ALA A 30 -10.37 -34.44 4.22
CA ALA A 30 -10.90 -33.83 3.01
C ALA A 30 -10.95 -32.29 3.08
N TYR A 31 -10.86 -31.72 4.28
CA TYR A 31 -10.92 -30.26 4.49
C TYR A 31 -9.84 -29.52 3.72
N LEU A 32 -8.61 -30.01 3.73
CA LEU A 32 -7.50 -29.40 2.95
C LEU A 32 -7.75 -29.44 1.44
N ALA A 33 -8.29 -30.56 0.93
CA ALA A 33 -8.63 -30.68 -0.49
C ALA A 33 -9.74 -29.68 -0.89
N ASN A 34 -10.74 -29.52 -0.04
CA ASN A 34 -11.81 -28.55 -0.25
C ASN A 34 -11.26 -27.10 -0.26
N LEU A 35 -10.37 -26.76 0.66
CA LEU A 35 -9.72 -25.44 0.66
C LEU A 35 -8.82 -25.23 -0.55
N ALA A 36 -8.10 -26.25 -1.00
CA ALA A 36 -7.24 -26.20 -2.17
C ALA A 36 -8.02 -25.97 -3.47
N ALA A 37 -9.27 -26.39 -3.54
CA ALA A 37 -10.17 -26.19 -4.68
C ALA A 37 -10.76 -24.77 -4.78
N LEU A 38 -10.61 -23.94 -3.73
CA LEU A 38 -11.11 -22.57 -3.72
C LEU A 38 -10.33 -21.68 -4.71
N PRO A 39 -10.95 -20.59 -5.20
CA PRO A 39 -10.23 -19.54 -5.93
C PRO A 39 -9.02 -19.05 -5.14
N GLU A 40 -7.95 -18.69 -5.85
CA GLU A 40 -6.62 -18.40 -5.28
C GLU A 40 -6.65 -17.44 -4.08
N ALA A 41 -7.42 -16.34 -4.18
CA ALA A 41 -7.52 -15.35 -3.11
C ALA A 41 -8.15 -15.95 -1.82
N GLN A 42 -9.21 -16.76 -1.98
CA GLN A 42 -9.88 -17.43 -0.86
C GLN A 42 -8.98 -18.54 -0.30
N ARG A 43 -8.34 -19.31 -1.15
CA ARG A 43 -7.38 -20.35 -0.76
C ARG A 43 -6.24 -19.75 0.07
N ASN A 44 -5.65 -18.65 -0.38
CA ASN A 44 -4.57 -17.97 0.34
C ASN A 44 -5.01 -17.43 1.70
N ALA A 45 -6.22 -16.89 1.79
CA ALA A 45 -6.78 -16.43 3.06
C ALA A 45 -7.03 -17.58 4.03
N TYR A 46 -7.69 -18.67 3.58
CA TYR A 46 -8.09 -19.75 4.46
C TYR A 46 -6.99 -20.77 4.76
N LEU A 47 -6.11 -21.11 3.80
CA LEU A 47 -5.00 -22.03 4.06
C LEU A 47 -3.86 -21.39 4.82
N TYR A 48 -3.48 -20.18 4.43
CA TYR A 48 -2.24 -19.55 4.90
C TYR A 48 -2.49 -18.35 5.81
N GLY A 49 -3.75 -18.01 6.09
CA GLY A 49 -4.09 -16.83 6.89
C GLY A 49 -3.73 -15.51 6.21
N ASN A 50 -3.50 -15.54 4.89
CA ASN A 50 -3.17 -14.34 4.13
C ASN A 50 -4.45 -13.59 3.75
N TRP A 51 -4.90 -12.73 4.65
CA TRP A 51 -6.09 -11.89 4.46
C TRP A 51 -5.83 -10.66 3.59
N ASP A 52 -4.57 -10.43 3.20
CA ASP A 52 -4.16 -9.31 2.34
C ASP A 52 -4.40 -9.57 0.84
N SER A 53 -4.99 -10.72 0.48
CA SER A 53 -5.40 -11.02 -0.88
C SER A 53 -6.67 -10.24 -1.24
N PHE A 54 -6.52 -8.96 -1.57
CA PHE A 54 -7.64 -8.06 -1.86
C PHE A 54 -8.37 -8.45 -3.16
N LYS A 55 -9.71 -8.53 -3.08
CA LYS A 55 -10.56 -8.53 -4.27
C LYS A 55 -10.32 -7.20 -5.03
N GLY A 56 -9.86 -7.29 -6.28
CA GLY A 56 -9.67 -6.12 -7.14
C GLY A 56 -8.21 -5.69 -7.33
N GLN A 57 -7.23 -6.45 -6.85
CA GLN A 57 -5.84 -6.21 -7.20
C GLN A 57 -5.64 -6.37 -8.71
N VAL A 58 -5.22 -5.30 -9.39
CA VAL A 58 -4.98 -5.27 -10.84
C VAL A 58 -3.77 -6.12 -11.20
N PHE A 59 -2.69 -6.00 -10.43
CA PHE A 59 -1.46 -6.77 -10.60
C PHE A 59 -1.35 -7.85 -9.53
N ARG A 60 -1.88 -9.04 -9.82
CA ARG A 60 -1.87 -10.18 -8.88
C ARG A 60 -0.48 -10.71 -8.62
N GLU A 61 0.42 -10.53 -9.57
CA GLU A 61 1.82 -10.96 -9.52
C GLU A 61 2.68 -10.06 -8.62
N TRP A 62 2.18 -8.88 -8.23
CA TRP A 62 2.94 -7.95 -7.39
C TRP A 62 3.18 -8.56 -6.00
N LYS A 63 4.45 -8.68 -5.65
CA LYS A 63 4.89 -9.29 -4.38
C LYS A 63 5.90 -8.42 -3.68
N ASN A 64 5.81 -8.40 -2.37
CA ASN A 64 6.84 -7.91 -1.46
C ASN A 64 7.35 -9.13 -0.67
N ASP A 65 8.49 -9.67 -1.07
CA ASP A 65 9.12 -10.83 -0.43
C ASP A 65 10.50 -10.45 0.12
N PRO A 66 10.59 -10.15 1.45
CA PRO A 66 11.83 -9.76 2.08
C PRO A 66 12.96 -10.80 2.00
N ALA A 67 12.63 -12.09 1.88
CA ALA A 67 13.63 -13.15 1.75
C ALA A 67 14.40 -13.06 0.43
N HIS A 68 13.80 -12.42 -0.58
CA HIS A 68 14.35 -12.29 -1.93
C HIS A 68 14.82 -10.88 -2.30
N TYR A 69 14.99 -9.97 -1.32
CA TYR A 69 15.46 -8.62 -1.61
C TYR A 69 16.87 -8.54 -2.22
N GLU A 70 17.73 -9.49 -1.88
CA GLU A 70 19.11 -9.52 -2.38
C GLU A 70 19.21 -10.12 -3.79
N ASP A 71 18.57 -11.27 -4.02
CA ASP A 71 18.62 -11.96 -5.31
C ASP A 71 17.60 -11.41 -6.33
N ARG A 72 16.64 -10.58 -5.88
CA ARG A 72 15.60 -9.92 -6.69
C ARG A 72 14.73 -10.89 -7.49
N LYS A 73 14.59 -12.11 -7.01
CA LYS A 73 13.68 -13.11 -7.57
C LYS A 73 12.36 -13.06 -6.82
N TRP A 74 11.27 -13.22 -7.52
CA TRP A 74 9.93 -13.33 -6.94
C TRP A 74 9.45 -12.13 -6.12
N THR A 75 10.14 -10.99 -6.18
CA THR A 75 9.79 -9.77 -5.47
C THR A 75 9.85 -8.54 -6.38
N HIS A 76 8.93 -7.61 -6.16
CA HIS A 76 8.91 -6.28 -6.81
C HIS A 76 9.49 -5.20 -5.90
N VAL A 77 9.73 -5.54 -4.64
CA VAL A 77 10.37 -4.67 -3.66
C VAL A 77 11.81 -5.08 -3.50
N ILE A 78 12.68 -4.10 -3.46
CA ILE A 78 14.13 -4.29 -3.27
C ILE A 78 14.55 -3.71 -1.92
N LYS A 79 15.70 -4.15 -1.43
CA LYS A 79 16.29 -3.59 -0.22
C LYS A 79 16.47 -2.08 -0.36
N PRO A 80 16.09 -1.29 0.65
CA PRO A 80 16.33 0.15 0.65
C PRO A 80 17.80 0.47 0.43
N PHE A 81 18.07 1.48 -0.40
CA PHE A 81 19.41 1.96 -0.67
C PHE A 81 19.45 3.50 -0.71
N ARG A 82 20.63 4.07 -0.57
CA ARG A 82 20.80 5.52 -0.67
C ARG A 82 20.65 5.97 -2.12
N ILE A 83 19.65 6.80 -2.38
CA ILE A 83 19.35 7.32 -3.72
C ILE A 83 20.42 8.36 -4.10
N PRO A 84 21.07 8.22 -5.28
CA PRO A 84 22.03 9.21 -5.75
C PRO A 84 21.37 10.58 -5.96
N LYS A 85 22.05 11.64 -5.55
CA LYS A 85 21.52 13.01 -5.62
C LYS A 85 21.24 13.52 -7.04
N HIS A 86 21.93 13.00 -8.03
CA HIS A 86 21.77 13.41 -9.43
C HIS A 86 20.59 12.76 -10.15
N TRP A 87 19.95 11.76 -9.53
CA TRP A 87 18.77 11.14 -10.11
C TRP A 87 17.59 12.10 -10.13
N LYS A 88 16.83 12.06 -11.23
CA LYS A 88 15.60 12.84 -11.37
C LYS A 88 14.52 12.25 -10.49
N VAL A 89 13.72 13.12 -9.90
CA VAL A 89 12.59 12.73 -9.07
C VAL A 89 11.30 13.26 -9.67
N TYR A 90 10.33 12.39 -9.82
CA TYR A 90 8.98 12.70 -10.27
C TYR A 90 8.00 12.43 -9.14
N ARG A 91 6.92 13.19 -9.11
CA ARG A 91 5.77 12.97 -8.23
C ARG A 91 4.53 12.82 -9.08
N GLY A 92 3.92 11.63 -9.03
CA GLY A 92 2.61 11.38 -9.60
C GLY A 92 1.52 11.65 -8.56
N TYR A 93 0.44 12.31 -8.95
CA TYR A 93 -0.71 12.58 -8.09
C TYR A 93 -2.00 12.24 -8.81
N ASP A 94 -2.77 11.35 -8.20
CA ASP A 94 -4.12 10.97 -8.60
C ASP A 94 -5.09 11.43 -7.50
N PHE A 95 -6.02 12.33 -7.86
CA PHE A 95 -6.93 12.93 -6.90
C PHE A 95 -8.04 11.96 -6.50
N GLY A 96 -8.40 12.00 -5.24
CA GLY A 96 -9.56 11.30 -4.69
C GLY A 96 -10.11 12.03 -3.47
N TYR A 97 -11.42 11.97 -3.27
CA TYR A 97 -12.11 12.50 -2.10
C TYR A 97 -12.83 11.39 -1.34
N SER A 98 -13.96 10.91 -1.85
CA SER A 98 -14.65 9.72 -1.34
C SER A 98 -13.94 8.40 -1.66
N ARG A 99 -13.17 8.39 -2.74
CA ARG A 99 -12.20 7.34 -3.07
C ARG A 99 -10.81 7.77 -2.61
N PRO A 100 -9.90 6.83 -2.30
CA PRO A 100 -8.56 7.19 -1.91
C PRO A 100 -7.83 7.97 -3.01
N PHE A 101 -7.13 9.04 -2.64
CA PHE A 101 -6.14 9.65 -3.51
C PHE A 101 -4.81 8.90 -3.40
N SER A 102 -3.96 9.04 -4.40
CA SER A 102 -2.64 8.43 -4.41
C SER A 102 -1.57 9.43 -4.83
N VAL A 103 -0.50 9.51 -4.04
CA VAL A 103 0.69 10.27 -4.38
C VAL A 103 1.90 9.36 -4.30
N GLY A 104 2.63 9.24 -5.40
CA GLY A 104 3.85 8.45 -5.47
C GLY A 104 5.05 9.32 -5.84
N TRP A 105 6.20 9.11 -5.17
CA TRP A 105 7.47 9.70 -5.57
C TRP A 105 8.34 8.64 -6.21
N TYR A 106 8.92 8.99 -7.36
CA TYR A 106 9.65 8.08 -8.22
C TYR A 106 11.03 8.66 -8.54
N ALA A 107 12.08 7.94 -8.21
CA ALA A 107 13.43 8.25 -8.65
C ALA A 107 13.76 7.47 -9.93
N VAL A 108 14.45 8.11 -10.87
CA VAL A 108 14.81 7.52 -12.16
C VAL A 108 16.32 7.51 -12.30
N ASP A 109 16.89 6.32 -12.54
CA ASP A 109 18.33 6.16 -12.75
C ASP A 109 18.75 6.55 -14.19
N GLU A 110 20.06 6.53 -14.45
CA GLU A 110 20.64 6.91 -15.76
C GLU A 110 20.23 5.94 -16.89
N ARG A 111 19.74 4.76 -16.55
CA ARG A 111 19.25 3.75 -17.50
C ARG A 111 17.76 3.85 -17.73
N GLY A 112 17.10 4.82 -17.09
CA GLY A 112 15.64 5.02 -17.16
C GLY A 112 14.84 4.06 -16.29
N LYS A 113 15.49 3.32 -15.38
CA LYS A 113 14.76 2.47 -14.44
C LYS A 113 14.11 3.31 -13.35
N ILE A 114 12.85 3.03 -13.07
CA ILE A 114 12.00 3.78 -12.15
C ILE A 114 11.92 3.03 -10.82
N TYR A 115 12.14 3.76 -9.73
CA TYR A 115 12.02 3.26 -8.35
C TYR A 115 10.98 4.08 -7.61
N ARG A 116 9.88 3.46 -7.14
CA ARG A 116 8.97 4.11 -6.20
C ARG A 116 9.67 4.18 -4.85
N ILE A 117 9.92 5.40 -4.38
CA ILE A 117 10.71 5.67 -3.19
C ILE A 117 9.87 6.09 -1.99
N LYS A 118 8.68 6.63 -2.25
CA LYS A 118 7.74 7.04 -1.21
C LYS A 118 6.31 7.02 -1.74
N GLU A 119 5.36 6.88 -0.84
CA GLU A 119 3.93 6.95 -1.11
C GLU A 119 3.21 7.75 -0.03
N TYR A 120 2.17 8.49 -0.43
CA TYR A 120 1.14 9.04 0.44
C TYR A 120 -0.22 8.65 -0.13
N TYR A 121 -0.91 7.75 0.58
CA TYR A 121 -2.15 7.15 0.14
C TYR A 121 -3.29 7.54 1.06
N GLY A 122 -4.32 8.16 0.50
CA GLY A 122 -5.44 8.73 1.24
C GLY A 122 -6.57 7.75 1.51
N CYS A 123 -6.28 6.62 2.15
CA CYS A 123 -7.25 5.59 2.50
C CYS A 123 -7.51 5.57 4.01
N THR A 124 -8.76 5.34 4.41
CA THR A 124 -9.16 5.22 5.83
C THR A 124 -8.75 3.88 6.46
N GLY A 125 -8.31 2.90 5.67
CA GLY A 125 -8.14 1.50 6.06
C GLY A 125 -9.30 0.61 5.64
N GLU A 126 -10.48 1.17 5.38
CA GLU A 126 -11.57 0.45 4.73
C GLU A 126 -11.34 0.40 3.21
N PRO A 127 -11.55 -0.76 2.55
CA PRO A 127 -11.29 -0.89 1.13
C PRO A 127 -11.98 0.20 0.30
N ASN A 128 -11.21 0.87 -0.55
CA ASN A 128 -11.69 1.86 -1.50
C ASN A 128 -12.43 3.06 -0.87
N THR A 129 -12.10 3.42 0.37
CA THR A 129 -12.71 4.53 1.12
C THR A 129 -11.67 5.62 1.38
N GLY A 130 -11.88 6.81 0.80
CA GLY A 130 -11.01 7.97 0.92
C GLY A 130 -11.13 8.69 2.25
N LEU A 131 -10.09 9.47 2.59
CA LEU A 131 -10.02 10.29 3.81
C LEU A 131 -10.92 11.52 3.76
N MET A 132 -11.59 11.83 2.65
CA MET A 132 -12.41 13.02 2.42
C MET A 132 -11.67 14.33 2.68
N LEU A 133 -10.36 14.36 2.39
CA LEU A 133 -9.55 15.57 2.47
C LEU A 133 -9.79 16.46 1.26
N ASP A 134 -9.95 17.75 1.47
CA ASP A 134 -10.03 18.70 0.38
C ASP A 134 -8.67 18.84 -0.37
N PRO A 135 -8.64 19.45 -1.58
CA PRO A 135 -7.39 19.60 -2.33
C PRO A 135 -6.30 20.37 -1.58
N ALA A 136 -6.66 21.36 -0.75
CA ALA A 136 -5.69 22.12 0.03
C ALA A 136 -5.10 21.29 1.17
N GLU A 137 -5.90 20.43 1.80
CA GLU A 137 -5.46 19.48 2.81
C GLU A 137 -4.53 18.43 2.21
N GLN A 138 -4.89 17.87 1.04
CA GLN A 138 -4.03 16.95 0.31
C GLN A 138 -2.70 17.60 -0.08
N ALA A 139 -2.72 18.84 -0.57
CA ALA A 139 -1.51 19.60 -0.89
C ALA A 139 -0.62 19.87 0.34
N ARG A 140 -1.22 20.15 1.52
CA ARG A 140 -0.47 20.25 2.78
C ARG A 140 0.20 18.93 3.15
N GLY A 141 -0.52 17.81 3.07
CA GLY A 141 0.04 16.47 3.34
C GLY A 141 1.17 16.08 2.38
N ILE A 142 1.06 16.44 1.10
CA ILE A 142 2.14 16.26 0.11
C ILE A 142 3.38 17.06 0.54
N ARG A 143 3.21 18.34 0.91
CA ARG A 143 4.29 19.20 1.37
C ARG A 143 4.96 18.65 2.62
N GLU A 144 4.18 18.25 3.61
CA GLU A 144 4.69 17.64 4.85
C GLU A 144 5.46 16.35 4.59
N ALA A 145 4.98 15.50 3.66
CA ALA A 145 5.67 14.28 3.26
C ALA A 145 7.04 14.56 2.63
N GLU A 146 7.18 15.65 1.86
CA GLU A 146 8.45 16.08 1.28
C GLU A 146 9.37 16.75 2.31
N GLU A 147 8.83 17.56 3.22
CA GLU A 147 9.60 18.26 4.27
C GLU A 147 10.17 17.28 5.31
N ASN A 148 9.41 16.22 5.64
CA ASN A 148 9.82 15.21 6.61
C ASN A 148 10.80 14.17 6.05
N ASP A 149 11.01 14.13 4.73
CA ASP A 149 11.97 13.23 4.09
C ASP A 149 13.23 14.01 3.71
N PRO A 150 14.41 13.72 4.28
CA PRO A 150 15.63 14.49 4.01
C PRO A 150 16.02 14.56 2.54
N PHE A 151 15.84 13.46 1.79
CA PHE A 151 16.17 13.41 0.36
C PHE A 151 15.17 14.24 -0.46
N LEU A 152 13.87 14.08 -0.23
CA LEU A 152 12.83 14.83 -0.96
C LEU A 152 12.87 16.32 -0.61
N ARG A 153 13.16 16.66 0.64
CA ARG A 153 13.32 18.06 1.08
C ARG A 153 14.45 18.75 0.34
N GLU A 154 15.61 18.08 0.19
CA GLU A 154 16.75 18.62 -0.58
C GLU A 154 16.37 18.79 -2.05
N LYS A 155 15.62 17.84 -2.62
CA LYS A 155 15.20 17.78 -4.02
C LYS A 155 13.97 18.61 -4.37
N ARG A 156 13.26 19.17 -3.41
CA ARG A 156 11.92 19.72 -3.56
C ARG A 156 11.72 20.67 -4.74
N LYS A 157 12.69 21.54 -5.03
CA LYS A 157 12.62 22.48 -6.15
C LYS A 157 12.83 21.81 -7.52
N GLU A 158 13.36 20.60 -7.55
CA GLU A 158 13.67 19.84 -8.75
C GLU A 158 12.63 18.74 -9.03
N ILE A 159 11.69 18.49 -8.09
CA ILE A 159 10.65 17.47 -8.25
C ILE A 159 9.69 17.89 -9.36
N ILE A 160 9.56 17.06 -10.38
CA ILE A 160 8.60 17.25 -11.46
C ILE A 160 7.28 16.64 -11.07
N GLY A 161 6.26 17.49 -10.84
CA GLY A 161 4.91 17.06 -10.52
C GLY A 161 4.10 16.71 -11.78
N ILE A 162 3.45 15.58 -11.76
CA ILE A 162 2.50 15.11 -12.77
C ILE A 162 1.19 14.81 -12.06
N ALA A 163 0.09 15.32 -12.58
CA ALA A 163 -1.24 15.10 -12.00
C ALA A 163 -2.26 14.82 -13.10
N ASP A 164 -3.32 14.12 -12.76
CA ASP A 164 -4.44 13.94 -13.66
C ASP A 164 -5.09 15.32 -13.95
N PRO A 165 -5.36 15.66 -15.24
CA PRO A 165 -6.05 16.89 -15.59
C PRO A 165 -7.41 17.11 -14.89
N ALA A 166 -8.08 16.04 -14.48
CA ALA A 166 -9.34 16.11 -13.75
C ALA A 166 -9.27 16.85 -12.41
N ILE A 167 -8.08 17.08 -11.86
CA ILE A 167 -7.91 17.92 -10.65
C ILE A 167 -8.24 19.39 -10.89
N PHE A 168 -8.24 19.84 -12.16
CA PHE A 168 -8.56 21.21 -12.56
C PHE A 168 -10.00 21.38 -13.01
N ASP A 169 -10.83 20.33 -12.92
CA ASP A 169 -12.24 20.37 -13.27
C ASP A 169 -13.04 21.03 -12.15
N GLU A 170 -13.47 22.28 -12.37
CA GLU A 170 -14.26 23.08 -11.42
C GLU A 170 -15.73 22.64 -11.30
N SER A 171 -16.16 21.65 -12.09
CA SER A 171 -17.55 21.17 -12.11
C SER A 171 -17.88 20.09 -11.06
N ARG A 172 -17.00 19.86 -10.10
CA ARG A 172 -17.16 18.81 -9.04
C ARG A 172 -17.37 19.41 -7.66
#